data_91544f9c69836f3180b84600f8689551
#
_entry.id   91544f9c69836f3180b84600f8689551
#
_cell.length_a   1.000
_cell.length_b   1.000
_cell.length_c   1.000
_cell.angle_alpha   90.00
_cell.angle_beta   90.00
_cell.angle_gamma   90.00
#
_symmetry.space_group_name_H-M   'P 1'
#
loop_
_entity.id
_entity.type
_entity.pdbx_description
1 polymer ?
#
loop_
_entity_poly.entity_id
_entity_poly.type
_entity_poly.pdbx_seq_one_letter_code
_entity_poly.pdbx_strand_id
1 'polypeptide(L)'
;AQLTAQILPNATAEWYNSATSSTPLAFTTPLVSGTYYLTQRVGNCVSVKVPVAVRVVATSAPAVSAITMCAGSTVGDIVLPLPSGVSYNWYLSSTSTVALPKADVLQSGYYFVTRVENGCESMRTQVYITVNSRPNSPVGVSPQEFKDYAEVSNLVMNEPNVVWYTTYDDALKGINRLAQNMPLVHGTTYYAVIIGANGCPSLPTP
;
A
#
# COMPACT_ATOMS: atom_id res chain seq x y z
N ALA A 1 -6.97 21.76 -3.75
CA ALA A 1 -6.04 22.72 -4.35
C ALA A 1 -6.60 24.11 -4.17
N GLN A 2 -5.74 25.11 -3.98
CA GLN A 2 -6.13 26.51 -3.84
C GLN A 2 -5.45 27.32 -4.95
N LEU A 3 -6.14 28.36 -5.43
CA LEU A 3 -5.56 29.32 -6.37
C LEU A 3 -4.63 30.25 -5.62
N THR A 4 -3.40 30.38 -6.12
CA THR A 4 -2.39 31.31 -5.59
C THR A 4 -1.90 32.21 -6.71
N ALA A 5 -1.51 33.44 -6.38
CA ALA A 5 -0.93 34.41 -7.32
C ALA A 5 0.12 35.28 -6.63
N GLN A 6 1.11 35.74 -7.40
CA GLN A 6 1.96 36.81 -6.96
C GLN A 6 1.20 38.14 -7.15
N ILE A 7 1.04 38.88 -6.07
CA ILE A 7 0.29 40.12 -6.02
C ILE A 7 1.18 41.26 -5.46
N LEU A 8 0.79 42.48 -5.68
CA LEU A 8 1.48 43.64 -5.15
C LEU A 8 1.49 43.65 -3.60
N PRO A 9 2.49 44.24 -2.96
CA PRO A 9 2.48 44.46 -1.51
C PRO A 9 1.20 45.16 -1.08
N ASN A 10 0.59 44.67 0.02
CA ASN A 10 -0.67 45.19 0.59
C ASN A 10 -1.91 44.97 -0.30
N ALA A 11 -1.82 44.21 -1.38
CA ALA A 11 -2.98 43.79 -2.17
C ALA A 11 -3.58 42.52 -1.65
N THR A 12 -4.88 42.30 -1.94
CA THR A 12 -5.56 41.02 -1.78
C THR A 12 -5.94 40.46 -3.15
N ALA A 13 -5.76 39.12 -3.33
CA ALA A 13 -6.17 38.46 -4.54
C ALA A 13 -7.65 38.04 -4.43
N GLU A 14 -8.43 38.37 -5.45
CA GLU A 14 -9.82 37.93 -5.58
C GLU A 14 -9.97 37.13 -6.87
N TRP A 15 -10.56 35.92 -6.75
CA TRP A 15 -10.72 35.03 -7.87
C TRP A 15 -12.18 34.90 -8.29
N TYR A 16 -12.44 34.74 -9.59
CA TYR A 16 -13.77 34.64 -10.18
C TYR A 16 -13.82 33.53 -11.19
N ASN A 17 -14.99 32.90 -11.35
CA ASN A 17 -15.25 31.83 -12.31
C ASN A 17 -15.57 32.32 -13.72
N SER A 18 -15.80 33.62 -13.91
CA SER A 18 -16.04 34.22 -15.23
C SER A 18 -15.57 35.69 -15.31
N ALA A 19 -15.38 36.17 -16.51
CA ALA A 19 -15.02 37.56 -16.77
C ALA A 19 -16.07 38.56 -16.25
N THR A 20 -17.34 38.14 -16.25
CA THR A 20 -18.47 39.01 -15.90
C THR A 20 -18.96 38.83 -14.46
N SER A 21 -18.48 37.83 -13.73
CA SER A 21 -18.90 37.61 -12.35
C SER A 21 -18.52 38.78 -11.46
N SER A 22 -19.43 39.30 -10.65
CA SER A 22 -19.21 40.33 -9.65
C SER A 22 -18.87 39.79 -8.26
N THR A 23 -19.08 38.48 -8.03
CA THR A 23 -18.88 37.85 -6.73
C THR A 23 -17.60 37.00 -6.77
N PRO A 24 -16.60 37.29 -5.89
CA PRO A 24 -15.41 36.47 -5.76
C PRO A 24 -15.74 35.05 -5.28
N LEU A 25 -14.92 34.09 -5.69
CA LEU A 25 -14.99 32.70 -5.22
C LEU A 25 -14.53 32.61 -3.75
N ALA A 26 -15.24 31.81 -2.97
CA ALA A 26 -14.79 31.45 -1.63
C ALA A 26 -13.52 30.57 -1.70
N PHE A 27 -12.63 30.66 -0.72
CA PHE A 27 -11.42 29.86 -0.61
C PHE A 27 -11.70 28.33 -0.60
N THR A 28 -12.87 27.95 -0.15
CA THR A 28 -13.31 26.56 -0.06
C THR A 28 -13.96 26.04 -1.35
N THR A 29 -14.12 26.89 -2.38
CA THR A 29 -14.74 26.50 -3.64
C THR A 29 -13.93 25.40 -4.33
N PRO A 30 -14.53 24.22 -4.64
CA PRO A 30 -13.86 23.18 -5.41
C PRO A 30 -13.48 23.70 -6.80
N LEU A 31 -12.23 23.47 -7.20
CA LEU A 31 -11.75 23.89 -8.50
C LEU A 31 -11.97 22.80 -9.55
N VAL A 32 -12.32 23.21 -10.76
CA VAL A 32 -12.36 22.36 -11.96
C VAL A 32 -11.41 22.96 -13.02
N SER A 33 -11.03 22.15 -14.00
CA SER A 33 -10.24 22.68 -15.12
C SER A 33 -11.04 23.73 -15.90
N GLY A 34 -10.40 24.86 -16.15
CA GLY A 34 -11.08 25.97 -16.81
C GLY A 34 -10.30 27.28 -16.72
N THR A 35 -10.89 28.37 -17.16
CA THR A 35 -10.32 29.70 -17.02
C THR A 35 -10.95 30.41 -15.83
N TYR A 36 -10.10 30.81 -14.90
CA TYR A 36 -10.46 31.66 -13.77
C TYR A 36 -9.93 33.04 -13.99
N TYR A 37 -10.49 34.02 -13.30
CA TYR A 37 -10.12 35.44 -13.46
C TYR A 37 -9.64 35.98 -12.13
N LEU A 38 -8.46 36.61 -12.15
CA LEU A 38 -7.81 37.17 -10.99
C LEU A 38 -7.94 38.71 -11.03
N THR A 39 -8.26 39.32 -9.90
CA THR A 39 -8.06 40.73 -9.64
C THR A 39 -7.18 40.92 -8.41
N GLN A 40 -6.55 42.10 -8.31
CA GLN A 40 -5.88 42.58 -7.12
C GLN A 40 -6.69 43.76 -6.56
N ARG A 41 -6.90 43.77 -5.24
CA ARG A 41 -7.58 44.85 -4.52
C ARG A 41 -6.61 45.52 -3.56
N VAL A 42 -6.51 46.84 -3.64
CA VAL A 42 -5.84 47.68 -2.66
C VAL A 42 -6.83 48.76 -2.20
N GLY A 43 -7.26 48.69 -0.96
CA GLY A 43 -8.35 49.54 -0.47
C GLY A 43 -9.62 49.38 -1.32
N ASN A 44 -10.13 50.47 -1.89
CA ASN A 44 -11.31 50.46 -2.76
C ASN A 44 -10.98 50.30 -4.25
N CYS A 45 -9.70 50.22 -4.63
CA CYS A 45 -9.27 50.09 -6.01
C CYS A 45 -9.14 48.61 -6.38
N VAL A 46 -9.78 48.19 -7.47
CA VAL A 46 -9.71 46.83 -8.01
C VAL A 46 -9.12 46.86 -9.41
N SER A 47 -8.16 46.02 -9.68
CA SER A 47 -7.57 45.89 -11.03
C SER A 47 -8.56 45.34 -12.05
N VAL A 48 -8.21 45.39 -13.32
CA VAL A 48 -8.88 44.64 -14.37
C VAL A 48 -8.73 43.14 -14.10
N LYS A 49 -9.67 42.33 -14.58
CA LYS A 49 -9.62 40.88 -14.51
C LYS A 49 -8.61 40.33 -15.49
N VAL A 50 -7.70 39.47 -15.00
CA VAL A 50 -6.71 38.75 -15.80
C VAL A 50 -7.12 37.29 -15.89
N PRO A 51 -7.27 36.71 -17.08
CA PRO A 51 -7.60 35.29 -17.25
C PRO A 51 -6.41 34.42 -16.87
N VAL A 52 -6.69 33.33 -16.12
CA VAL A 52 -5.71 32.33 -15.68
C VAL A 52 -6.26 30.95 -16.02
N ALA A 53 -5.57 30.24 -16.90
CA ALA A 53 -5.92 28.85 -17.20
C ALA A 53 -5.52 27.95 -16.03
N VAL A 54 -6.48 27.17 -15.54
CA VAL A 54 -6.29 26.21 -14.44
C VAL A 54 -6.56 24.81 -14.98
N ARG A 55 -5.63 23.90 -14.76
CA ARG A 55 -5.78 22.48 -15.05
C ARG A 55 -5.84 21.69 -13.74
N VAL A 56 -6.97 21.06 -13.49
CA VAL A 56 -7.12 20.11 -12.39
C VAL A 56 -6.91 18.71 -12.93
N VAL A 57 -5.87 18.05 -12.48
CA VAL A 57 -5.58 16.65 -12.82
C VAL A 57 -6.10 15.80 -11.69
N ALA A 58 -7.05 14.94 -11.99
CA ALA A 58 -7.54 13.94 -11.05
C ALA A 58 -6.71 12.66 -11.18
N THR A 59 -6.21 12.14 -10.08
CA THR A 59 -5.61 10.80 -10.01
C THR A 59 -6.74 9.78 -9.98
N SER A 60 -6.71 8.79 -10.88
CA SER A 60 -7.72 7.74 -10.93
C SER A 60 -7.64 6.86 -9.69
N ALA A 61 -8.80 6.53 -9.12
CA ALA A 61 -8.88 5.57 -8.02
C ALA A 61 -8.30 4.20 -8.47
N PRO A 62 -7.60 3.47 -7.58
CA PRO A 62 -7.04 2.18 -7.93
C PRO A 62 -8.15 1.14 -8.13
N ALA A 63 -8.01 0.31 -9.17
CA ALA A 63 -8.86 -0.87 -9.36
C ALA A 63 -8.23 -2.04 -8.59
N VAL A 64 -8.82 -2.40 -7.46
CA VAL A 64 -8.33 -3.47 -6.57
C VAL A 64 -9.46 -4.44 -6.27
N SER A 65 -9.24 -5.72 -6.54
CA SER A 65 -10.13 -6.81 -6.15
C SER A 65 -9.96 -7.16 -4.66
N ALA A 66 -10.81 -8.05 -4.15
CA ALA A 66 -10.63 -8.61 -2.81
C ALA A 66 -9.23 -9.27 -2.68
N ILE A 67 -8.62 -9.13 -1.50
CA ILE A 67 -7.26 -9.59 -1.20
C ILE A 67 -7.35 -10.68 -0.15
N THR A 68 -6.55 -11.73 -0.31
CA THR A 68 -6.40 -12.78 0.71
C THR A 68 -4.97 -12.75 1.23
N MET A 69 -4.83 -12.71 2.55
CA MET A 69 -3.56 -12.67 3.27
C MET A 69 -3.53 -13.76 4.36
N CYS A 70 -2.37 -14.02 4.92
CA CYS A 70 -2.22 -14.93 6.04
C CYS A 70 -2.11 -14.18 7.37
N ALA A 71 -2.52 -14.78 8.47
CA ALA A 71 -2.41 -14.19 9.80
C ALA A 71 -0.98 -13.70 10.08
N GLY A 72 -0.87 -12.49 10.62
CA GLY A 72 0.40 -11.80 10.86
C GLY A 72 0.93 -10.99 9.67
N SER A 73 0.27 -11.02 8.51
CA SER A 73 0.60 -10.10 7.41
C SER A 73 0.26 -8.67 7.78
N THR A 74 1.05 -7.74 7.26
CA THR A 74 0.92 -6.31 7.50
C THR A 74 0.44 -5.56 6.26
N VAL A 75 0.08 -4.28 6.43
CA VAL A 75 -0.24 -3.39 5.31
C VAL A 75 0.90 -3.32 4.29
N GLY A 76 2.15 -3.40 4.75
CA GLY A 76 3.34 -3.39 3.90
C GLY A 76 3.52 -4.63 3.03
N ASP A 77 2.88 -5.75 3.40
CA ASP A 77 2.92 -7.01 2.62
C ASP A 77 1.91 -7.03 1.46
N ILE A 78 1.02 -6.04 1.38
CA ILE A 78 0.07 -5.94 0.26
C ILE A 78 0.82 -5.52 -1.01
N VAL A 79 0.84 -6.41 -2.00
CA VAL A 79 1.45 -6.16 -3.31
C VAL A 79 0.39 -5.74 -4.30
N LEU A 80 0.46 -4.50 -4.79
CA LEU A 80 -0.33 -3.98 -5.90
C LEU A 80 0.61 -3.62 -7.06
N PRO A 81 0.10 -3.61 -8.32
CA PRO A 81 0.88 -3.09 -9.44
C PRO A 81 1.37 -1.66 -9.15
N LEU A 82 2.68 -1.44 -9.19
CA LEU A 82 3.30 -0.18 -8.79
C LEU A 82 4.02 0.47 -9.99
N PRO A 83 3.32 1.24 -10.85
CA PRO A 83 3.97 2.03 -11.88
C PRO A 83 4.94 3.05 -11.28
N SER A 84 5.94 3.46 -12.06
CA SER A 84 6.91 4.48 -11.60
C SER A 84 6.20 5.76 -11.16
N GLY A 85 6.59 6.27 -9.99
CA GLY A 85 6.01 7.50 -9.41
C GLY A 85 4.64 7.33 -8.75
N VAL A 86 4.16 6.08 -8.61
CA VAL A 86 2.89 5.76 -7.92
C VAL A 86 3.17 5.17 -6.55
N SER A 87 2.33 5.50 -5.57
CA SER A 87 2.26 4.84 -4.27
C SER A 87 0.80 4.65 -3.85
N TYR A 88 0.58 3.83 -2.82
CA TYR A 88 -0.74 3.56 -2.28
C TYR A 88 -0.80 3.87 -0.79
N ASN A 89 -1.89 4.51 -0.37
CA ASN A 89 -2.21 4.70 1.04
C ASN A 89 -3.43 3.85 1.40
N TRP A 90 -3.39 3.24 2.57
CA TRP A 90 -4.46 2.40 3.09
C TRP A 90 -5.11 3.05 4.31
N TYR A 91 -6.42 2.84 4.48
CA TYR A 91 -7.24 3.44 5.53
C TYR A 91 -8.26 2.44 6.08
N LEU A 92 -8.65 2.58 7.34
CA LEU A 92 -9.68 1.76 7.97
C LEU A 92 -11.11 2.19 7.61
N SER A 93 -11.31 3.43 7.17
CA SER A 93 -12.64 3.92 6.80
C SER A 93 -12.60 4.88 5.62
N SER A 94 -13.76 5.14 5.03
CA SER A 94 -13.92 6.11 3.95
C SER A 94 -13.63 7.56 4.39
N THR A 95 -13.63 7.84 5.69
CA THR A 95 -13.46 9.19 6.26
C THR A 95 -12.17 9.37 7.05
N SER A 96 -11.36 8.31 7.27
CA SER A 96 -10.08 8.41 8.00
C SER A 96 -9.17 9.45 7.35
N THR A 97 -8.56 10.32 8.15
CA THR A 97 -7.62 11.33 7.68
C THR A 97 -6.16 10.88 7.75
N VAL A 98 -5.89 9.79 8.47
CA VAL A 98 -4.55 9.23 8.66
C VAL A 98 -4.48 7.88 7.96
N ALA A 99 -3.46 7.72 7.10
CA ALA A 99 -3.17 6.44 6.46
C ALA A 99 -2.58 5.44 7.46
N LEU A 100 -2.86 4.16 7.24
CA LEU A 100 -2.31 3.08 8.05
C LEU A 100 -0.79 2.97 7.85
N PRO A 101 -0.02 2.82 8.93
CA PRO A 101 1.39 2.46 8.86
C PRO A 101 1.60 1.12 8.14
N LYS A 102 2.71 0.98 7.43
CA LYS A 102 3.05 -0.28 6.75
C LYS A 102 3.22 -1.47 7.70
N ALA A 103 3.58 -1.21 8.95
CA ALA A 103 3.77 -2.24 9.97
C ALA A 103 2.46 -2.70 10.64
N ASP A 104 1.34 -2.07 10.36
CA ASP A 104 0.06 -2.44 10.96
C ASP A 104 -0.38 -3.82 10.48
N VAL A 105 -0.70 -4.68 11.45
CA VAL A 105 -1.14 -6.06 11.18
C VAL A 105 -2.57 -6.05 10.66
N LEU A 106 -2.78 -6.77 9.56
CA LEU A 106 -4.08 -6.87 8.89
C LEU A 106 -5.04 -7.78 9.67
N GLN A 107 -6.32 -7.42 9.62
CA GLN A 107 -7.45 -8.24 10.07
C GLN A 107 -8.43 -8.42 8.91
N SER A 108 -9.28 -9.45 8.97
CA SER A 108 -10.35 -9.57 8.00
C SER A 108 -11.35 -8.43 8.10
N GLY A 109 -11.63 -7.77 6.97
CA GLY A 109 -12.54 -6.62 6.98
C GLY A 109 -12.42 -5.73 5.74
N TYR A 110 -13.16 -4.63 5.76
CA TYR A 110 -13.09 -3.62 4.72
C TYR A 110 -11.98 -2.63 5.01
N TYR A 111 -11.20 -2.36 3.99
CA TYR A 111 -10.18 -1.32 3.94
C TYR A 111 -10.45 -0.39 2.76
N PHE A 112 -9.84 0.77 2.79
CA PHE A 112 -9.96 1.76 1.74
C PHE A 112 -8.57 2.11 1.23
N VAL A 113 -8.37 2.07 -0.08
CA VAL A 113 -7.08 2.34 -0.71
C VAL A 113 -7.19 3.52 -1.66
N THR A 114 -6.17 4.36 -1.66
CA THR A 114 -5.98 5.45 -2.62
C THR A 114 -4.71 5.23 -3.41
N ARG A 115 -4.69 5.79 -4.60
CA ARG A 115 -3.49 5.93 -5.43
C ARG A 115 -2.95 7.34 -5.26
N VAL A 116 -1.66 7.45 -5.00
CA VAL A 116 -0.94 8.72 -4.94
C VAL A 116 0.00 8.81 -6.13
N GLU A 117 -0.13 9.86 -6.93
CA GLU A 117 0.67 10.11 -8.11
C GLU A 117 0.96 11.61 -8.23
N ASN A 118 2.21 11.99 -8.41
CA ASN A 118 2.65 13.40 -8.49
C ASN A 118 2.15 14.26 -7.31
N GLY A 119 2.11 13.68 -6.11
CA GLY A 119 1.62 14.35 -4.89
C GLY A 119 0.10 14.50 -4.81
N CYS A 120 -0.66 14.00 -5.78
CA CYS A 120 -2.12 14.00 -5.79
C CYS A 120 -2.66 12.64 -5.38
N GLU A 121 -3.57 12.63 -4.41
CA GLU A 121 -4.24 11.43 -3.92
C GLU A 121 -5.61 11.27 -4.60
N SER A 122 -5.93 10.05 -5.03
CA SER A 122 -7.18 9.70 -5.69
C SER A 122 -8.36 9.60 -4.72
N MET A 123 -9.56 9.42 -5.28
CA MET A 123 -10.69 8.88 -4.52
C MET A 123 -10.35 7.49 -3.98
N ARG A 124 -11.03 7.08 -2.90
CA ARG A 124 -10.85 5.78 -2.24
C ARG A 124 -11.58 4.67 -2.97
N THR A 125 -10.92 3.52 -3.11
CA THR A 125 -11.54 2.25 -3.47
C THR A 125 -11.71 1.41 -2.21
N GLN A 126 -12.91 0.89 -1.98
CA GLN A 126 -13.18 -0.06 -0.91
C GLN A 126 -12.71 -1.47 -1.33
N VAL A 127 -11.98 -2.14 -0.45
CA VAL A 127 -11.41 -3.47 -0.68
C VAL A 127 -11.71 -4.35 0.53
N TYR A 128 -12.21 -5.55 0.31
CA TYR A 128 -12.33 -6.54 1.38
C TYR A 128 -11.04 -7.37 1.46
N ILE A 129 -10.43 -7.41 2.64
CA ILE A 129 -9.26 -8.23 2.93
C ILE A 129 -9.71 -9.41 3.78
N THR A 130 -9.41 -10.64 3.32
CA THR A 130 -9.59 -11.87 4.09
C THR A 130 -8.24 -12.27 4.67
N VAL A 131 -8.15 -12.42 5.98
CA VAL A 131 -6.96 -12.91 6.67
C VAL A 131 -7.22 -14.33 7.14
N ASN A 132 -6.55 -15.29 6.51
CA ASN A 132 -6.65 -16.71 6.82
C ASN A 132 -5.73 -17.09 7.98
N SER A 133 -6.19 -18.01 8.83
CA SER A 133 -5.35 -18.61 9.88
C SER A 133 -4.20 -19.42 9.28
N ARG A 134 -3.08 -19.47 10.00
CA ARG A 134 -1.96 -20.38 9.70
C ARG A 134 -2.20 -21.72 10.34
N PRO A 135 -1.75 -22.83 9.72
CA PRO A 135 -1.72 -24.12 10.41
C PRO A 135 -0.71 -24.09 11.57
N ASN A 136 -0.78 -25.12 12.43
CA ASN A 136 0.23 -25.30 13.48
C ASN A 136 1.62 -25.50 12.86
N SER A 137 2.65 -25.04 13.54
CA SER A 137 4.04 -25.25 13.13
C SER A 137 4.39 -26.73 13.21
N PRO A 138 5.22 -27.24 12.27
CA PRO A 138 5.73 -28.60 12.37
C PRO A 138 6.65 -28.74 13.59
N VAL A 139 6.72 -29.96 14.12
CA VAL A 139 7.55 -30.30 15.28
C VAL A 139 8.54 -31.39 14.86
N GLY A 140 9.79 -31.29 15.31
CA GLY A 140 10.81 -32.26 14.98
C GLY A 140 12.02 -32.15 15.89
N VAL A 141 12.99 -33.03 15.68
CA VAL A 141 14.26 -33.01 16.41
C VAL A 141 15.21 -32.03 15.73
N SER A 142 15.87 -31.20 16.54
CA SER A 142 16.94 -30.31 16.10
C SER A 142 18.07 -30.35 17.13
N PRO A 143 19.35 -30.49 16.76
CA PRO A 143 19.84 -30.67 15.38
C PRO A 143 19.57 -32.07 14.81
N GLN A 144 19.58 -32.20 13.48
CA GLN A 144 19.61 -33.47 12.77
C GLN A 144 21.01 -33.72 12.23
N GLU A 145 21.54 -34.93 12.48
CA GLU A 145 22.90 -35.29 12.09
C GLU A 145 22.88 -36.36 10.99
N PHE A 146 23.63 -36.15 9.94
CA PHE A 146 23.78 -37.08 8.82
C PHE A 146 25.26 -37.40 8.62
N LYS A 147 25.56 -38.62 8.23
CA LYS A 147 26.91 -39.06 7.86
C LYS A 147 27.11 -38.85 6.36
N ASP A 148 28.25 -38.33 6.01
CA ASP A 148 28.76 -38.13 4.64
C ASP A 148 27.94 -37.14 3.80
N TYR A 149 26.83 -37.59 3.19
CA TYR A 149 26.02 -36.83 2.28
C TYR A 149 24.53 -36.92 2.65
N ALA A 150 23.86 -35.74 2.62
CA ALA A 150 22.42 -35.69 2.82
C ALA A 150 21.78 -34.59 1.96
N GLU A 151 20.51 -34.78 1.65
CA GLU A 151 19.66 -33.86 0.88
C GLU A 151 18.49 -33.37 1.73
N VAL A 152 17.78 -32.34 1.24
CA VAL A 152 16.57 -31.83 1.87
C VAL A 152 15.52 -32.93 2.13
N SER A 153 15.45 -33.93 1.24
CA SER A 153 14.58 -35.11 1.41
C SER A 153 14.89 -35.97 2.64
N ASN A 154 16.10 -35.83 3.21
CA ASN A 154 16.50 -36.58 4.41
C ASN A 154 16.09 -35.85 5.72
N LEU A 155 15.72 -34.55 5.64
CA LEU A 155 15.23 -33.80 6.80
C LEU A 155 13.85 -34.35 7.23
N VAL A 156 13.66 -34.57 8.52
CA VAL A 156 12.48 -35.20 9.08
C VAL A 156 11.81 -34.32 10.14
N MET A 157 10.49 -34.24 10.05
CA MET A 157 9.61 -33.68 11.08
C MET A 157 8.55 -34.71 11.45
N ASN A 158 7.83 -34.52 12.55
CA ASN A 158 6.78 -35.42 12.98
C ASN A 158 5.57 -35.42 12.03
N GLU A 159 5.32 -34.29 11.38
CA GLU A 159 4.20 -34.12 10.47
C GLU A 159 4.61 -34.44 9.01
N PRO A 160 3.70 -34.99 8.21
CA PRO A 160 3.94 -35.25 6.80
C PRO A 160 3.82 -33.95 5.98
N ASN A 161 4.33 -33.97 4.76
CA ASN A 161 4.20 -32.89 3.77
C ASN A 161 4.82 -31.55 4.19
N VAL A 162 5.87 -31.62 4.98
CA VAL A 162 6.64 -30.44 5.37
C VAL A 162 7.43 -29.90 4.18
N VAL A 163 7.53 -28.59 4.11
CA VAL A 163 8.27 -27.85 3.07
C VAL A 163 9.41 -27.08 3.73
N TRP A 164 10.59 -27.10 3.09
CA TRP A 164 11.81 -26.56 3.65
C TRP A 164 12.32 -25.31 2.91
N TYR A 165 12.96 -24.43 3.67
CA TYR A 165 13.48 -23.13 3.22
C TYR A 165 14.85 -22.85 3.88
N THR A 166 15.66 -21.99 3.24
CA THR A 166 16.95 -21.55 3.79
C THR A 166 16.83 -20.35 4.71
N THR A 167 15.76 -19.55 4.62
CA THR A 167 15.56 -18.40 5.48
C THR A 167 14.20 -18.42 6.17
N TYR A 168 14.15 -17.84 7.35
CA TYR A 168 12.90 -17.66 8.10
C TYR A 168 11.86 -16.86 7.30
N ASP A 169 12.31 -15.80 6.62
CA ASP A 169 11.43 -14.90 5.86
C ASP A 169 10.81 -15.57 4.64
N ASP A 170 11.60 -16.35 3.89
CA ASP A 170 11.07 -17.15 2.77
C ASP A 170 10.06 -18.20 3.25
N ALA A 171 10.36 -18.86 4.35
CA ALA A 171 9.48 -19.85 4.97
C ALA A 171 8.16 -19.20 5.43
N LEU A 172 8.22 -18.02 6.07
CA LEU A 172 7.04 -17.29 6.54
C LEU A 172 6.14 -16.84 5.38
N LYS A 173 6.74 -16.50 4.25
CA LYS A 173 6.05 -16.05 3.03
C LYS A 173 5.68 -17.20 2.07
N GLY A 174 6.25 -18.40 2.27
CA GLY A 174 6.03 -19.56 1.41
C GLY A 174 6.67 -19.44 0.03
N ILE A 175 7.73 -18.64 -0.11
CA ILE A 175 8.47 -18.39 -1.36
C ILE A 175 9.86 -19.04 -1.32
N ASN A 176 10.50 -19.27 -2.48
CA ASN A 176 11.84 -19.85 -2.59
C ASN A 176 11.98 -21.22 -1.91
N ARG A 177 10.95 -22.09 -2.07
CA ARG A 177 10.95 -23.44 -1.56
C ARG A 177 12.16 -24.23 -2.06
N LEU A 178 12.81 -24.98 -1.15
CA LEU A 178 13.90 -25.87 -1.50
C LEU A 178 13.43 -27.11 -2.28
N ALA A 179 14.23 -27.53 -3.26
CA ALA A 179 14.04 -28.78 -3.95
C ALA A 179 14.45 -29.96 -3.03
N GLN A 180 13.75 -31.08 -3.13
CA GLN A 180 13.99 -32.25 -2.28
C GLN A 180 15.38 -32.85 -2.45
N ASN A 181 15.97 -32.75 -3.66
CA ASN A 181 17.30 -33.25 -4.01
C ASN A 181 18.40 -32.22 -3.80
N MET A 182 18.12 -31.11 -3.13
CA MET A 182 19.15 -30.10 -2.82
C MET A 182 20.07 -30.63 -1.71
N PRO A 183 21.40 -30.63 -1.91
CA PRO A 183 22.36 -31.03 -0.89
C PRO A 183 22.27 -30.13 0.35
N LEU A 184 22.35 -30.75 1.53
CA LEU A 184 22.46 -30.03 2.79
C LEU A 184 23.86 -29.48 3.01
N VAL A 185 23.97 -28.31 3.58
CA VAL A 185 25.25 -27.66 3.94
C VAL A 185 25.43 -27.76 5.45
N HIS A 186 26.57 -28.24 5.87
CA HIS A 186 26.92 -28.41 7.29
C HIS A 186 26.82 -27.06 8.04
N GLY A 187 26.21 -27.11 9.24
CA GLY A 187 26.02 -25.94 10.08
C GLY A 187 24.98 -24.93 9.61
N THR A 188 24.21 -25.26 8.56
CA THR A 188 23.14 -24.41 8.06
C THR A 188 21.83 -24.72 8.77
N THR A 189 21.11 -23.67 9.20
CA THR A 189 19.74 -23.78 9.69
C THR A 189 18.76 -23.78 8.53
N TYR A 190 17.91 -24.79 8.48
CA TYR A 190 16.80 -24.90 7.54
C TYR A 190 15.47 -24.70 8.28
N TYR A 191 14.48 -24.13 7.60
CA TYR A 191 13.19 -23.78 8.19
C TYR A 191 12.08 -24.62 7.58
N ALA A 192 11.36 -25.33 8.45
CA ALA A 192 10.25 -26.20 8.12
C ALA A 192 8.91 -25.48 8.27
N VAL A 193 8.00 -25.64 7.31
CA VAL A 193 6.60 -25.19 7.41
C VAL A 193 5.64 -26.22 6.86
N ILE A 194 4.40 -26.16 7.32
CA ILE A 194 3.25 -26.84 6.72
C ILE A 194 2.46 -25.82 5.93
N ILE A 195 2.10 -26.14 4.70
CA ILE A 195 1.22 -25.28 3.89
C ILE A 195 -0.22 -25.73 4.14
N GLY A 196 -1.04 -24.85 4.70
CA GLY A 196 -2.46 -25.11 4.94
C GLY A 196 -3.26 -25.24 3.65
N ALA A 197 -4.45 -25.83 3.74
CA ALA A 197 -5.38 -25.93 2.61
C ALA A 197 -5.81 -24.57 2.02
N ASN A 198 -5.72 -23.51 2.81
CA ASN A 198 -5.96 -22.11 2.42
C ASN A 198 -4.72 -21.43 1.79
N GLY A 199 -3.64 -22.16 1.56
CA GLY A 199 -2.39 -21.68 0.99
C GLY A 199 -1.45 -20.96 1.99
N CYS A 200 -1.86 -20.77 3.24
CA CYS A 200 -1.00 -20.10 4.22
C CYS A 200 0.03 -21.07 4.82
N PRO A 201 1.32 -20.69 4.86
CA PRO A 201 2.33 -21.44 5.60
C PRO A 201 2.12 -21.30 7.11
N SER A 202 2.50 -22.32 7.87
CA SER A 202 2.64 -22.23 9.32
C SER A 202 3.70 -21.21 9.72
N LEU A 203 3.86 -20.93 11.01
CA LEU A 203 5.10 -20.30 11.47
C LEU A 203 6.26 -21.28 11.25
N PRO A 204 7.44 -20.78 10.82
CA PRO A 204 8.60 -21.62 10.55
C PRO A 204 9.19 -22.23 11.83
N THR A 205 9.55 -23.50 11.77
CA THR A 205 10.36 -24.23 12.79
C THR A 205 11.76 -24.43 12.23
N PRO A 206 12.84 -24.04 12.97
CA PRO A 206 14.23 -24.24 12.57
C PRO A 206 14.68 -25.70 12.72
#